data_545c1ce705b6d23a4d7bc5b55040e8fb
#
_entry.id   545c1ce705b6d23a4d7bc5b55040e8fb
#
_cell.length_a   1.000
_cell.length_b   1.000
_cell.length_c   1.000
_cell.angle_alpha   90.00
_cell.angle_beta   90.00
_cell.angle_gamma   90.00
#
_symmetry.space_group_name_H-M   'P 1'
#
loop_
_entity.id
_entity.type
_entity.pdbx_description
1 polymer ?
#
loop_
_entity_poly.entity_id
_entity_poly.type
_entity_poly.pdbx_seq_one_letter_code
_entity_poly.pdbx_strand_id
1 'polypeptide(L)'
;WAYKKNLAMSISGSVPCSLVSRVFNCKPYTLIDDPQAVTYSTIANLSYKSFCMLYKVPDTYKLHPKSIVLKSLKEWAYLAPSVFTPNISVLADYAITPHRYLFVREVSVGTSNYASQTADSILQIAKLIPSDMPVLLSLEKKDKYKEYPQNWILLQEPLQDVHSLIYYSAGLISSGDSMAREASLLGVPSYYLGIRYSMPANAVAAEVGSLDNQQTMSIEKWIEKTLSLQENKPLLQEEVRASINEKFVDIHAYMYNLVTQHQQ
;
A
#
# COMPACT_ATOMS: atom_id res chain seq x y z
N TRP A 1 -4.14 4.69 -30.72
CA TRP A 1 -5.43 4.73 -30.01
C TRP A 1 -5.80 6.14 -29.57
N ALA A 2 -4.95 6.89 -28.88
CA ALA A 2 -5.16 8.28 -28.48
C ALA A 2 -5.47 9.21 -29.66
N TYR A 3 -4.78 9.03 -30.80
CA TYR A 3 -5.00 9.79 -32.04
C TYR A 3 -6.42 9.64 -32.58
N LYS A 4 -7.00 8.43 -32.49
CA LYS A 4 -8.36 8.14 -32.97
C LYS A 4 -9.48 8.58 -32.02
N LYS A 5 -9.16 8.83 -30.73
CA LYS A 5 -10.16 9.05 -29.65
C LYS A 5 -10.22 10.49 -29.15
N ASN A 6 -9.34 11.40 -29.63
CA ASN A 6 -9.27 12.79 -29.18
C ASN A 6 -9.31 12.93 -27.65
N LEU A 7 -8.37 12.27 -26.97
CA LEU A 7 -8.33 12.27 -25.51
C LEU A 7 -8.06 13.67 -24.96
N ALA A 8 -8.92 14.16 -24.09
CA ALA A 8 -8.79 15.47 -23.45
C ALA A 8 -7.71 15.46 -22.35
N MET A 9 -7.59 14.36 -21.60
CA MET A 9 -6.68 14.21 -20.46
C MET A 9 -6.15 12.80 -20.30
N SER A 10 -5.04 12.68 -19.60
CA SER A 10 -4.50 11.42 -19.10
C SER A 10 -4.18 11.52 -17.61
N ILE A 11 -4.28 10.44 -16.86
CA ILE A 11 -3.90 10.34 -15.46
C ILE A 11 -2.89 9.21 -15.31
N SER A 12 -1.71 9.51 -14.75
CA SER A 12 -0.62 8.53 -14.63
C SER A 12 0.43 8.97 -13.63
N GLY A 13 1.21 8.03 -13.08
CA GLY A 13 2.42 8.29 -12.29
C GLY A 13 3.73 8.15 -13.07
N SER A 14 3.72 8.16 -14.42
CA SER A 14 4.90 7.83 -15.22
C SER A 14 5.32 8.90 -16.23
N VAL A 15 6.65 9.04 -16.43
CA VAL A 15 7.25 9.94 -17.43
C VAL A 15 6.79 9.60 -18.86
N PRO A 16 6.82 8.32 -19.32
CA PRO A 16 6.40 7.99 -20.68
C PRO A 16 4.96 8.41 -20.98
N CYS A 17 4.03 8.20 -20.06
CA CYS A 17 2.64 8.59 -20.25
C CYS A 17 2.49 10.11 -20.39
N SER A 18 3.19 10.90 -19.59
CA SER A 18 3.17 12.36 -19.67
C SER A 18 3.75 12.87 -20.99
N LEU A 19 4.83 12.27 -21.50
CA LEU A 19 5.41 12.60 -22.79
C LEU A 19 4.45 12.29 -23.94
N VAL A 20 3.92 11.08 -24.01
CA VAL A 20 2.97 10.67 -25.05
C VAL A 20 1.73 11.56 -25.05
N SER A 21 1.21 11.90 -23.88
CA SER A 21 0.05 12.78 -23.75
C SER A 21 0.29 14.14 -24.37
N ARG A 22 1.48 14.72 -24.20
CA ARG A 22 1.82 16.00 -24.82
C ARG A 22 1.93 15.93 -26.34
N VAL A 23 2.47 14.84 -26.87
CA VAL A 23 2.54 14.62 -28.33
C VAL A 23 1.13 14.58 -28.94
N PHE A 24 0.15 14.04 -28.24
CA PHE A 24 -1.24 13.96 -28.69
C PHE A 24 -2.14 15.10 -28.21
N ASN A 25 -1.56 16.21 -27.76
CA ASN A 25 -2.26 17.37 -27.23
C ASN A 25 -3.28 17.04 -26.11
N CYS A 26 -2.97 16.03 -25.31
CA CYS A 26 -3.74 15.58 -24.18
C CYS A 26 -3.15 16.16 -22.90
N LYS A 27 -3.97 16.68 -21.98
CA LYS A 27 -3.49 17.25 -20.70
C LYS A 27 -3.03 16.13 -19.75
N PRO A 28 -1.71 16.00 -19.44
CA PRO A 28 -1.24 15.00 -18.50
C PRO A 28 -1.43 15.47 -17.06
N TYR A 29 -2.20 14.72 -16.29
CA TYR A 29 -2.31 14.82 -14.85
C TYR A 29 -1.50 13.69 -14.22
N THR A 30 -0.65 14.00 -13.24
CA THR A 30 0.22 12.99 -12.64
C THR A 30 -0.04 12.82 -11.16
N LEU A 31 0.02 11.57 -10.72
CA LEU A 31 -0.13 11.17 -9.33
C LEU A 31 1.25 10.83 -8.76
N ILE A 32 1.61 11.40 -7.62
CA ILE A 32 2.93 11.27 -7.00
C ILE A 32 2.75 11.01 -5.51
N ASP A 33 3.43 10.00 -5.00
CA ASP A 33 3.48 9.63 -3.58
C ASP A 33 4.87 9.83 -2.95
N ASP A 34 5.89 10.05 -3.79
CA ASP A 34 7.26 10.30 -3.35
C ASP A 34 7.86 11.51 -4.10
N PRO A 35 7.72 12.73 -3.54
CA PRO A 35 8.28 13.93 -4.17
C PRO A 35 9.80 14.05 -4.07
N GLN A 36 10.48 13.11 -3.42
CA GLN A 36 11.96 12.99 -3.46
C GLN A 36 12.46 12.06 -4.57
N ALA A 37 11.57 11.33 -5.25
CA ALA A 37 11.98 10.48 -6.36
C ALA A 37 12.75 11.29 -7.42
N VAL A 38 13.83 10.74 -7.94
CA VAL A 38 14.69 11.38 -8.96
C VAL A 38 13.87 11.85 -10.17
N THR A 39 12.81 11.14 -10.50
CA THR A 39 11.93 11.45 -11.64
C THR A 39 10.87 12.52 -11.32
N TYR A 40 10.71 12.92 -10.06
CA TYR A 40 9.62 13.81 -9.65
C TYR A 40 9.58 15.13 -10.42
N SER A 41 10.70 15.86 -10.46
CA SER A 41 10.77 17.16 -11.14
C SER A 41 10.49 17.02 -12.64
N THR A 42 10.98 15.98 -13.28
CA THR A 42 10.73 15.68 -14.70
C THR A 42 9.25 15.41 -14.94
N ILE A 43 8.64 14.56 -14.12
CA ILE A 43 7.21 14.24 -14.21
C ILE A 43 6.38 15.52 -14.01
N ALA A 44 6.65 16.29 -12.97
CA ALA A 44 5.92 17.53 -12.68
C ALA A 44 6.07 18.58 -13.78
N ASN A 45 7.27 18.74 -14.38
CA ASN A 45 7.49 19.63 -15.51
C ASN A 45 6.67 19.24 -16.74
N LEU A 46 6.58 17.96 -17.04
CA LEU A 46 5.79 17.42 -18.16
C LEU A 46 4.30 17.45 -17.91
N SER A 47 3.85 17.55 -16.66
CA SER A 47 2.45 17.54 -16.28
C SER A 47 1.75 18.87 -16.60
N TYR A 48 0.45 18.81 -16.82
CA TYR A 48 -0.45 19.96 -16.73
C TYR A 48 -0.65 20.33 -15.25
N LYS A 49 -0.98 19.33 -14.41
CA LYS A 49 -1.00 19.39 -12.95
C LYS A 49 -0.40 18.11 -12.36
N SER A 50 0.22 18.23 -11.19
CA SER A 50 0.76 17.11 -10.43
C SER A 50 0.05 17.01 -9.08
N PHE A 51 -0.47 15.86 -8.72
CA PHE A 51 -1.12 15.62 -7.44
C PHE A 51 -0.17 14.87 -6.52
N CYS A 52 0.29 15.53 -5.47
CA CYS A 52 1.09 14.94 -4.42
C CYS A 52 0.16 14.33 -3.37
N MET A 53 0.11 13.00 -3.32
CA MET A 53 -0.74 12.25 -2.40
C MET A 53 0.03 11.96 -1.11
N LEU A 54 0.15 12.98 -0.27
CA LEU A 54 0.71 12.88 1.07
C LEU A 54 -0.18 13.66 2.05
N TYR A 55 -0.63 12.99 3.10
CA TYR A 55 -1.38 13.63 4.17
C TYR A 55 -0.58 14.76 4.81
N LYS A 56 0.73 14.55 4.97
CA LYS A 56 1.66 15.49 5.57
C LYS A 56 2.93 15.55 4.71
N VAL A 57 3.19 16.70 4.14
CA VAL A 57 4.41 16.94 3.36
C VAL A 57 5.48 17.48 4.31
N PRO A 58 6.65 16.83 4.44
CA PRO A 58 7.73 17.34 5.27
C PRO A 58 8.21 18.72 4.78
N ASP A 59 8.54 19.63 5.69
CA ASP A 59 9.01 21.00 5.38
C ASP A 59 10.29 21.02 4.55
N THR A 60 11.07 19.94 4.61
CA THR A 60 12.29 19.76 3.81
C THR A 60 12.01 19.49 2.33
N TYR A 61 10.75 19.19 1.95
CA TYR A 61 10.38 18.86 0.59
C TYR A 61 9.96 20.08 -0.19
N LYS A 62 10.66 20.35 -1.30
CA LYS A 62 10.29 21.40 -2.23
C LYS A 62 9.37 20.84 -3.30
N LEU A 63 8.07 21.09 -3.16
CA LEU A 63 7.13 20.71 -4.20
C LEU A 63 7.24 21.61 -5.42
N HIS A 64 7.04 21.01 -6.59
CA HIS A 64 6.99 21.75 -7.84
C HIS A 64 5.76 22.70 -7.87
N PRO A 65 5.85 23.94 -8.46
CA PRO A 65 4.75 24.90 -8.48
C PRO A 65 3.44 24.41 -9.08
N LYS A 66 3.48 23.41 -9.97
CA LYS A 66 2.29 22.74 -10.52
C LYS A 66 1.68 21.69 -9.60
N SER A 67 2.28 21.42 -8.44
CA SER A 67 1.82 20.37 -7.54
C SER A 67 0.68 20.87 -6.66
N ILE A 68 -0.35 20.03 -6.55
CA ILE A 68 -1.47 20.19 -5.64
C ILE A 68 -1.35 19.06 -4.60
N VAL A 69 -1.36 19.41 -3.32
CA VAL A 69 -1.33 18.41 -2.25
C VAL A 69 -2.75 17.88 -2.02
N LEU A 70 -2.91 16.58 -2.18
CA LEU A 70 -4.09 15.87 -1.72
C LEU A 70 -3.76 15.26 -0.36
N LYS A 71 -4.36 15.80 0.71
CA LYS A 71 -4.12 15.33 2.09
C LYS A 71 -4.67 13.92 2.30
N SER A 72 -3.95 12.94 1.77
CA SER A 72 -4.31 11.52 1.80
C SER A 72 -3.07 10.68 1.50
N LEU A 73 -3.20 9.36 1.44
CA LEU A 73 -2.23 8.46 0.83
C LEU A 73 -2.86 7.82 -0.40
N LYS A 74 -2.05 7.46 -1.40
CA LYS A 74 -2.55 6.86 -2.67
C LYS A 74 -3.41 5.63 -2.45
N GLU A 75 -3.07 4.84 -1.44
CA GLU A 75 -3.77 3.63 -1.06
C GLU A 75 -5.23 3.91 -0.66
N TRP A 76 -5.52 5.10 -0.13
CA TRP A 76 -6.88 5.48 0.25
C TRP A 76 -7.82 5.65 -0.95
N ALA A 77 -7.28 5.80 -2.16
CA ALA A 77 -8.09 5.84 -3.37
C ALA A 77 -8.90 4.55 -3.63
N TYR A 78 -8.44 3.41 -3.07
CA TYR A 78 -9.09 2.10 -3.23
C TYR A 78 -9.37 1.38 -1.91
N LEU A 79 -8.97 1.94 -0.75
CA LEU A 79 -9.22 1.37 0.58
C LEU A 79 -10.24 2.15 1.40
N ALA A 80 -10.62 3.37 0.97
CA ALA A 80 -11.62 4.17 1.64
C ALA A 80 -12.96 3.41 1.78
N PRO A 81 -13.71 3.61 2.87
CA PRO A 81 -15.00 2.94 3.07
C PRO A 81 -16.02 3.18 1.94
N SER A 82 -15.89 4.29 1.21
CA SER A 82 -16.70 4.60 0.02
C SER A 82 -16.42 3.69 -1.18
N VAL A 83 -15.28 2.99 -1.20
CA VAL A 83 -14.81 2.18 -2.34
C VAL A 83 -14.62 0.72 -1.96
N PHE A 84 -14.13 0.44 -0.76
CA PHE A 84 -13.78 -0.91 -0.31
C PHE A 84 -14.64 -1.36 0.87
N THR A 85 -15.39 -2.45 0.64
CA THR A 85 -16.13 -3.19 1.66
C THR A 85 -15.51 -4.57 1.80
N PRO A 86 -14.98 -4.95 2.98
CA PRO A 86 -14.39 -6.27 3.17
C PRO A 86 -15.37 -7.41 2.94
N ASN A 87 -14.94 -8.44 2.21
CA ASN A 87 -15.73 -9.62 1.90
C ASN A 87 -15.19 -10.85 2.64
N ILE A 88 -15.89 -11.30 3.67
CA ILE A 88 -15.49 -12.44 4.49
C ILE A 88 -15.48 -13.79 3.73
N SER A 89 -16.24 -13.90 2.63
CA SER A 89 -16.34 -15.16 1.89
C SER A 89 -15.01 -15.61 1.26
N VAL A 90 -14.05 -14.70 1.05
CA VAL A 90 -12.73 -15.04 0.51
C VAL A 90 -11.90 -15.98 1.40
N LEU A 91 -12.25 -16.06 2.70
CA LEU A 91 -11.56 -16.93 3.65
C LEU A 91 -11.88 -18.42 3.44
N ALA A 92 -13.02 -18.72 2.84
CA ALA A 92 -13.46 -20.10 2.60
C ALA A 92 -12.51 -20.86 1.68
N ASP A 93 -11.90 -20.18 0.70
CA ASP A 93 -10.97 -20.78 -0.25
C ASP A 93 -9.67 -21.29 0.41
N TYR A 94 -9.38 -20.81 1.62
CA TYR A 94 -8.16 -21.14 2.37
C TYR A 94 -8.44 -21.91 3.66
N ALA A 95 -9.69 -22.18 3.99
CA ALA A 95 -10.12 -22.83 5.25
C ALA A 95 -9.54 -22.15 6.51
N ILE A 96 -9.49 -20.81 6.52
CA ILE A 96 -8.96 -20.00 7.61
C ILE A 96 -10.07 -19.24 8.34
N THR A 97 -9.80 -18.92 9.61
CA THR A 97 -10.73 -18.19 10.49
C THR A 97 -10.36 -16.72 10.57
N PRO A 98 -11.32 -15.79 10.52
CA PRO A 98 -11.05 -14.34 10.67
C PRO A 98 -10.21 -14.06 11.92
N HIS A 99 -9.21 -13.19 11.77
CA HIS A 99 -8.29 -12.74 12.82
C HIS A 99 -7.48 -13.86 13.51
N ARG A 100 -7.39 -15.05 12.90
CA ARG A 100 -6.65 -16.21 13.41
C ARG A 100 -5.55 -16.68 12.46
N TYR A 101 -5.03 -15.80 11.61
CA TYR A 101 -3.91 -16.07 10.69
C TYR A 101 -3.09 -14.80 10.47
N LEU A 102 -1.85 -14.96 10.08
CA LEU A 102 -1.00 -13.85 9.61
C LEU A 102 -0.99 -13.81 8.08
N PHE A 103 -0.99 -12.60 7.54
CA PHE A 103 -0.68 -12.38 6.13
C PHE A 103 0.78 -11.97 5.99
N VAL A 104 1.54 -12.69 5.16
CA VAL A 104 2.99 -12.47 5.01
C VAL A 104 3.34 -12.24 3.55
N ARG A 105 4.12 -11.18 3.28
CA ARG A 105 4.54 -10.80 1.93
C ARG A 105 6.04 -10.68 1.82
N GLU A 106 6.68 -11.44 0.91
CA GLU A 106 8.07 -11.26 0.51
C GLU A 106 8.15 -10.68 -0.90
N VAL A 107 8.80 -9.49 -1.04
CA VAL A 107 9.05 -8.86 -2.33
C VAL A 107 10.42 -9.23 -2.88
N SER A 108 10.56 -9.18 -4.19
CA SER A 108 11.84 -9.40 -4.87
C SER A 108 12.74 -8.16 -4.75
N VAL A 109 13.99 -8.36 -4.36
CA VAL A 109 15.02 -7.29 -4.25
C VAL A 109 15.62 -6.88 -5.59
N GLY A 110 15.16 -7.43 -6.72
CA GLY A 110 15.70 -7.15 -8.06
C GLY A 110 15.19 -5.86 -8.71
N THR A 111 14.30 -5.10 -8.05
CA THR A 111 13.78 -3.83 -8.58
C THR A 111 14.57 -2.64 -8.04
N SER A 112 14.57 -1.52 -8.77
CA SER A 112 15.25 -0.28 -8.37
C SER A 112 14.85 0.21 -6.98
N ASN A 113 13.59 -0.01 -6.59
CA ASN A 113 13.05 0.44 -5.30
C ASN A 113 13.56 -0.41 -4.11
N TYR A 114 13.99 -1.65 -4.36
CA TYR A 114 14.41 -2.60 -3.33
C TYR A 114 15.84 -3.12 -3.54
N ALA A 115 16.63 -2.48 -4.40
CA ALA A 115 18.00 -2.94 -4.73
C ALA A 115 18.94 -3.02 -3.52
N SER A 116 18.72 -2.17 -2.51
CA SER A 116 19.53 -2.14 -1.28
C SER A 116 18.91 -2.93 -0.13
N GLN A 117 17.77 -3.62 -0.34
CA GLN A 117 17.09 -4.38 0.69
C GLN A 117 17.70 -5.77 0.83
N THR A 118 17.72 -6.28 2.05
CA THR A 118 18.13 -7.67 2.32
C THR A 118 17.13 -8.64 1.69
N ALA A 119 17.63 -9.58 0.91
CA ALA A 119 16.81 -10.66 0.37
C ALA A 119 16.39 -11.62 1.51
N ASP A 120 15.23 -12.27 1.31
CA ASP A 120 14.76 -13.34 2.19
C ASP A 120 14.57 -12.89 3.67
N SER A 121 14.20 -11.62 3.85
CA SER A 121 14.00 -11.02 5.18
C SER A 121 12.85 -11.70 5.95
N ILE A 122 11.82 -12.13 5.27
CA ILE A 122 10.71 -12.90 5.83
C ILE A 122 11.19 -14.30 6.24
N LEU A 123 11.99 -14.96 5.41
CA LEU A 123 12.50 -16.29 5.72
C LEU A 123 13.34 -16.28 7.01
N GLN A 124 14.12 -15.21 7.24
CA GLN A 124 14.93 -15.06 8.44
C GLN A 124 14.10 -15.02 9.72
N ILE A 125 12.89 -14.46 9.66
CA ILE A 125 11.99 -14.34 10.82
C ILE A 125 10.93 -15.45 10.90
N ALA A 126 10.87 -16.34 9.92
CA ALA A 126 9.83 -17.38 9.84
C ALA A 126 9.75 -18.26 11.10
N LYS A 127 10.90 -18.56 11.72
CA LYS A 127 10.97 -19.34 12.96
C LYS A 127 10.39 -18.64 14.20
N LEU A 128 10.17 -17.32 14.14
CA LEU A 128 9.59 -16.55 15.24
C LEU A 128 8.05 -16.61 15.24
N ILE A 129 7.46 -17.03 14.13
CA ILE A 129 6.00 -17.21 14.02
C ILE A 129 5.65 -18.58 14.63
N PRO A 130 4.69 -18.62 15.58
CA PRO A 130 4.27 -19.89 16.17
C PRO A 130 3.84 -20.92 15.12
N SER A 131 4.25 -22.17 15.29
CA SER A 131 4.03 -23.24 14.30
C SER A 131 2.54 -23.63 14.14
N ASP A 132 1.70 -23.30 15.12
CA ASP A 132 0.26 -23.49 15.10
C ASP A 132 -0.51 -22.29 14.50
N MET A 133 0.20 -21.17 14.22
CA MET A 133 -0.38 -20.01 13.58
C MET A 133 -0.50 -20.24 12.07
N PRO A 134 -1.71 -20.23 11.49
CA PRO A 134 -1.87 -20.24 10.04
C PRO A 134 -1.25 -19.01 9.39
N VAL A 135 -0.59 -19.18 8.26
CA VAL A 135 0.02 -18.09 7.50
C VAL A 135 -0.38 -18.16 6.04
N LEU A 136 -0.92 -17.07 5.52
CA LEU A 136 -1.05 -16.85 4.09
C LEU A 136 0.22 -16.17 3.57
N LEU A 137 0.95 -16.84 2.69
CA LEU A 137 2.23 -16.39 2.16
C LEU A 137 2.09 -15.91 0.71
N SER A 138 2.37 -14.64 0.46
CA SER A 138 2.48 -14.05 -0.87
C SER A 138 3.95 -13.85 -1.24
N LEU A 139 4.41 -14.54 -2.29
CA LEU A 139 5.79 -14.49 -2.79
C LEU A 139 5.83 -13.95 -4.21
N GLU A 140 6.71 -12.99 -4.48
CA GLU A 140 7.02 -12.60 -5.86
C GLU A 140 7.86 -13.68 -6.58
N LYS A 141 8.76 -14.36 -5.85
CA LYS A 141 9.55 -15.50 -6.34
C LYS A 141 9.00 -16.79 -5.78
N LYS A 142 8.03 -17.38 -6.47
CA LYS A 142 7.31 -18.59 -6.01
C LYS A 142 8.18 -19.87 -5.97
N ASP A 143 9.26 -19.91 -6.70
CA ASP A 143 10.24 -20.99 -6.67
C ASP A 143 10.90 -21.17 -5.30
N LYS A 144 10.97 -20.09 -4.51
CA LYS A 144 11.48 -20.11 -3.13
C LYS A 144 10.52 -20.69 -2.09
N TYR A 145 9.29 -21.02 -2.45
CA TYR A 145 8.30 -21.51 -1.48
C TYR A 145 8.79 -22.72 -0.65
N LYS A 146 9.59 -23.59 -1.27
CA LYS A 146 10.14 -24.79 -0.59
C LYS A 146 11.06 -24.48 0.61
N GLU A 147 11.56 -23.25 0.71
CA GLU A 147 12.41 -22.77 1.80
C GLU A 147 11.60 -22.34 3.02
N TYR A 148 10.30 -22.08 2.85
CA TYR A 148 9.40 -21.64 3.91
C TYR A 148 8.78 -22.83 4.67
N PRO A 149 8.23 -22.60 5.89
CA PRO A 149 7.54 -23.65 6.64
C PRO A 149 6.40 -24.27 5.81
N GLN A 150 6.36 -25.61 5.80
CA GLN A 150 5.44 -26.36 4.93
C GLN A 150 3.95 -26.22 5.29
N ASN A 151 3.64 -25.75 6.49
CA ASN A 151 2.29 -25.44 6.94
C ASN A 151 1.81 -24.03 6.54
N TRP A 152 2.67 -23.22 5.89
CA TRP A 152 2.24 -21.93 5.33
C TRP A 152 1.54 -22.13 4.00
N ILE A 153 0.48 -21.40 3.77
CA ILE A 153 -0.36 -21.51 2.55
C ILE A 153 0.16 -20.51 1.52
N LEU A 154 0.77 -21.00 0.44
CA LEU A 154 1.23 -20.16 -0.67
C LEU A 154 0.02 -19.65 -1.47
N LEU A 155 -0.11 -18.34 -1.54
CA LEU A 155 -1.13 -17.69 -2.36
C LEU A 155 -0.79 -17.81 -3.87
N GLN A 156 -1.80 -18.20 -4.64
CA GLN A 156 -1.70 -18.27 -6.10
C GLN A 156 -2.28 -16.98 -6.71
N GLU A 157 -1.44 -16.18 -7.33
CA GLU A 157 -1.85 -14.94 -7.99
C GLU A 157 -2.29 -15.20 -9.44
N PRO A 158 -3.20 -14.37 -9.99
CA PRO A 158 -3.78 -13.18 -9.37
C PRO A 158 -4.87 -13.49 -8.33
N LEU A 159 -4.84 -12.76 -7.22
CA LEU A 159 -5.88 -12.81 -6.19
C LEU A 159 -7.00 -11.85 -6.58
N GLN A 160 -8.25 -12.27 -6.46
CA GLN A 160 -9.40 -11.41 -6.78
C GLN A 160 -9.60 -10.31 -5.74
N ASP A 161 -9.35 -10.61 -4.46
CA ASP A 161 -9.60 -9.70 -3.35
C ASP A 161 -8.56 -9.89 -2.23
N VAL A 162 -7.35 -9.43 -2.50
CA VAL A 162 -6.25 -9.49 -1.54
C VAL A 162 -6.51 -8.61 -0.30
N HIS A 163 -7.22 -7.49 -0.45
CA HIS A 163 -7.46 -6.57 0.64
C HIS A 163 -8.42 -7.13 1.68
N SER A 164 -9.39 -7.96 1.28
CA SER A 164 -10.23 -8.70 2.23
C SER A 164 -9.43 -9.75 3.00
N LEU A 165 -8.51 -10.47 2.35
CA LEU A 165 -7.59 -11.38 3.04
C LEU A 165 -6.69 -10.63 4.04
N ILE A 166 -6.22 -9.43 3.71
CA ILE A 166 -5.45 -8.59 4.64
C ILE A 166 -6.35 -8.11 5.78
N TYR A 167 -7.54 -7.59 5.48
CA TYR A 167 -8.47 -7.04 6.47
C TYR A 167 -8.82 -8.05 7.57
N TYR A 168 -9.10 -9.29 7.23
CA TYR A 168 -9.43 -10.35 8.18
C TYR A 168 -8.21 -11.07 8.77
N SER A 169 -6.97 -10.67 8.47
CA SER A 169 -5.79 -11.26 9.09
C SER A 169 -5.61 -10.81 10.55
N ALA A 170 -4.90 -11.55 11.38
CA ALA A 170 -4.45 -11.12 12.70
C ALA A 170 -3.42 -9.99 12.60
N GLY A 171 -2.59 -9.96 11.60
CA GLY A 171 -1.61 -8.95 11.28
C GLY A 171 -0.96 -9.24 9.96
N LEU A 172 -0.24 -8.24 9.45
CA LEU A 172 0.53 -8.36 8.22
C LEU A 172 2.01 -8.10 8.48
N ILE A 173 2.87 -8.98 7.96
CA ILE A 173 4.33 -8.78 7.92
C ILE A 173 4.75 -8.69 6.46
N SER A 174 5.44 -7.60 6.07
CA SER A 174 5.84 -7.40 4.68
C SER A 174 7.27 -6.88 4.55
N SER A 175 8.02 -7.42 3.62
CA SER A 175 9.27 -6.83 3.17
C SER A 175 9.06 -5.69 2.14
N GLY A 176 7.84 -5.51 1.61
CA GLY A 176 7.43 -4.38 0.77
C GLY A 176 6.61 -3.34 1.52
N ASP A 177 6.90 -2.05 1.29
CA ASP A 177 6.28 -0.95 2.02
C ASP A 177 4.80 -0.70 1.63
N SER A 178 4.42 -0.89 0.36
CA SER A 178 3.04 -0.59 -0.10
C SER A 178 2.00 -1.44 0.61
N MET A 179 2.19 -2.78 0.65
CA MET A 179 1.22 -3.67 1.29
C MET A 179 1.21 -3.50 2.83
N ALA A 180 2.36 -3.15 3.44
CA ALA A 180 2.39 -2.81 4.86
C ALA A 180 1.57 -1.55 5.16
N ARG A 181 1.63 -0.51 4.29
CA ARG A 181 0.76 0.68 4.40
C ARG A 181 -0.72 0.34 4.19
N GLU A 182 -1.03 -0.48 3.17
CA GLU A 182 -2.40 -0.93 2.91
C GLU A 182 -3.02 -1.60 4.14
N ALA A 183 -2.31 -2.53 4.76
CA ALA A 183 -2.76 -3.18 5.99
C ALA A 183 -2.97 -2.16 7.13
N SER A 184 -2.00 -1.28 7.34
CA SER A 184 -2.08 -0.23 8.35
C SER A 184 -3.31 0.67 8.18
N LEU A 185 -3.61 1.11 6.95
CA LEU A 185 -4.78 1.93 6.64
C LEU A 185 -6.11 1.17 6.78
N LEU A 186 -6.09 -0.14 6.66
CA LEU A 186 -7.22 -1.02 6.97
C LEU A 186 -7.39 -1.26 8.47
N GLY A 187 -6.57 -0.65 9.33
CA GLY A 187 -6.57 -0.88 10.77
C GLY A 187 -6.01 -2.23 11.18
N VAL A 188 -5.31 -2.91 10.29
CA VAL A 188 -4.64 -4.19 10.57
C VAL A 188 -3.24 -3.90 11.10
N PRO A 189 -2.84 -4.44 12.28
CA PRO A 189 -1.46 -4.35 12.73
C PRO A 189 -0.51 -4.80 11.63
N SER A 190 0.44 -3.97 11.25
CA SER A 190 1.36 -4.28 10.17
C SER A 190 2.80 -4.03 10.58
N TYR A 191 3.70 -4.89 10.10
CA TYR A 191 5.12 -4.79 10.33
C TYR A 191 5.89 -4.74 9.02
N TYR A 192 6.65 -3.66 8.83
CA TYR A 192 7.50 -3.47 7.66
C TYR A 192 8.94 -3.87 7.96
N LEU A 193 9.42 -4.93 7.30
CA LEU A 193 10.78 -5.45 7.41
C LEU A 193 11.79 -4.79 6.45
N GLY A 194 11.35 -3.91 5.56
CA GLY A 194 12.25 -3.27 4.61
C GLY A 194 12.98 -2.06 5.18
N ILE A 195 13.83 -1.45 4.36
CA ILE A 195 14.72 -0.34 4.75
C ILE A 195 14.18 1.06 4.43
N ARG A 196 13.02 1.18 3.77
CA ARG A 196 12.42 2.46 3.35
C ARG A 196 11.49 3.07 4.42
N TYR A 197 11.75 2.81 5.69
CA TYR A 197 10.91 3.30 6.79
C TYR A 197 10.88 4.83 6.91
N SER A 198 11.92 5.53 6.45
CA SER A 198 11.97 7.01 6.43
C SER A 198 11.11 7.65 5.33
N MET A 199 10.50 6.87 4.45
CA MET A 199 9.58 7.38 3.43
C MET A 199 8.38 8.10 4.07
N PRO A 200 8.02 9.34 3.64
CA PRO A 200 6.94 10.11 4.25
C PRO A 200 5.60 9.37 4.32
N ALA A 201 5.27 8.59 3.29
CA ALA A 201 4.07 7.78 3.29
C ALA A 201 4.07 6.71 4.39
N ASN A 202 5.23 6.11 4.71
CA ASN A 202 5.37 5.15 5.81
C ASN A 202 5.21 5.84 7.17
N ALA A 203 5.81 7.03 7.34
CA ALA A 203 5.64 7.81 8.56
C ALA A 203 4.17 8.21 8.80
N VAL A 204 3.45 8.60 7.75
CA VAL A 204 2.01 8.88 7.83
C VAL A 204 1.22 7.63 8.21
N ALA A 205 1.49 6.47 7.57
CA ALA A 205 0.80 5.22 7.89
C ALA A 205 1.06 4.76 9.34
N ALA A 206 2.26 5.03 9.89
CA ALA A 206 2.56 4.78 11.29
C ALA A 206 1.82 5.76 12.23
N GLU A 207 1.64 7.02 11.83
CA GLU A 207 0.94 8.05 12.64
C GLU A 207 -0.58 7.83 12.69
N VAL A 208 -1.21 7.47 11.56
CA VAL A 208 -2.68 7.40 11.45
C VAL A 208 -3.25 5.98 11.53
N GLY A 209 -2.44 4.97 11.29
CA GLY A 209 -2.80 3.56 11.24
C GLY A 209 -2.04 2.72 12.27
N SER A 210 -1.57 1.56 11.85
CA SER A 210 -0.91 0.56 12.71
C SER A 210 0.36 0.00 12.08
N LEU A 211 1.26 0.86 11.55
CA LEU A 211 2.51 0.45 10.93
C LEU A 211 3.67 0.51 11.90
N ASP A 212 4.24 -0.63 12.24
CA ASP A 212 5.49 -0.77 12.98
C ASP A 212 6.65 -1.21 12.06
N ASN A 213 7.88 -1.01 12.53
CA ASN A 213 9.11 -1.43 11.87
C ASN A 213 10.24 -1.63 12.91
N GLN A 214 11.43 -2.00 12.45
CA GLN A 214 12.57 -2.27 13.33
C GLN A 214 13.02 -1.09 14.21
N GLN A 215 12.65 0.15 13.85
CA GLN A 215 12.97 1.33 14.67
C GLN A 215 11.96 1.54 15.80
N THR A 216 10.70 1.13 15.61
CA THR A 216 9.63 1.31 16.59
C THR A 216 9.53 0.16 17.58
N MET A 217 9.72 -1.08 17.09
CA MET A 217 9.56 -2.29 17.92
C MET A 217 10.32 -3.47 17.30
N SER A 218 10.84 -4.41 18.11
CA SER A 218 11.36 -5.67 17.57
C SER A 218 10.24 -6.55 17.04
N ILE A 219 10.52 -7.37 16.05
CA ILE A 219 9.52 -8.24 15.42
C ILE A 219 8.93 -9.26 16.40
N GLU A 220 9.73 -9.76 17.34
CA GLU A 220 9.29 -10.69 18.39
C GLU A 220 8.19 -10.06 19.25
N LYS A 221 8.46 -8.85 19.76
CA LYS A 221 7.49 -8.08 20.56
C LYS A 221 6.23 -7.73 19.76
N TRP A 222 6.40 -7.42 18.46
CA TRP A 222 5.28 -7.13 17.60
C TRP A 222 4.37 -8.36 17.41
N ILE A 223 4.96 -9.54 17.16
CA ILE A 223 4.22 -10.80 17.05
C ILE A 223 3.44 -11.07 18.34
N GLU A 224 4.11 -11.03 19.49
CA GLU A 224 3.49 -11.23 20.80
C GLU A 224 2.30 -10.28 21.03
N LYS A 225 2.51 -8.98 20.84
CA LYS A 225 1.47 -7.96 20.98
C LYS A 225 0.29 -8.21 20.01
N THR A 226 0.57 -8.51 18.75
CA THR A 226 -0.44 -8.71 17.72
C THR A 226 -1.31 -9.92 17.99
N LEU A 227 -0.71 -11.01 18.49
CA LEU A 227 -1.44 -12.22 18.83
C LEU A 227 -2.25 -12.09 20.12
N SER A 228 -1.84 -11.23 21.05
CA SER A 228 -2.60 -10.97 22.29
C SER A 228 -3.86 -10.11 22.07
N LEU A 229 -3.96 -9.35 20.98
CA LEU A 229 -5.05 -8.41 20.70
C LEU A 229 -6.26 -9.03 19.96
N GLN A 230 -6.29 -10.34 19.74
CA GLN A 230 -7.23 -10.99 18.80
C GLN A 230 -8.71 -10.75 19.11
N GLU A 231 -9.12 -10.63 20.38
CA GLU A 231 -10.52 -10.52 20.78
C GLU A 231 -11.15 -9.14 20.48
N ASN A 232 -10.39 -8.06 20.65
CA ASN A 232 -10.87 -6.69 20.48
C ASN A 232 -10.57 -6.10 19.08
N LYS A 233 -10.01 -6.90 18.19
CA LYS A 233 -9.48 -6.44 16.92
C LYS A 233 -10.49 -5.80 15.97
N PRO A 234 -11.70 -6.34 15.77
CA PRO A 234 -12.67 -5.75 14.85
C PRO A 234 -13.05 -4.31 15.23
N LEU A 235 -13.23 -4.03 16.53
CA LEU A 235 -13.57 -2.70 17.02
C LEU A 235 -12.43 -1.71 16.77
N LEU A 236 -11.20 -2.08 17.12
CA LEU A 236 -10.01 -1.26 16.89
C LEU A 236 -9.78 -0.96 15.41
N GLN A 237 -10.05 -1.93 14.53
CA GLN A 237 -9.96 -1.75 13.09
C GLN A 237 -10.93 -0.70 12.57
N GLU A 238 -12.20 -0.78 12.96
CA GLU A 238 -13.23 0.17 12.54
C GLU A 238 -12.94 1.57 13.08
N GLU A 239 -12.48 1.70 14.32
CA GLU A 239 -12.06 2.99 14.90
C GLU A 239 -10.91 3.64 14.10
N VAL A 240 -9.89 2.86 13.75
CA VAL A 240 -8.76 3.34 12.94
C VAL A 240 -9.25 3.79 11.56
N ARG A 241 -10.04 2.97 10.87
CA ARG A 241 -10.58 3.30 9.55
C ARG A 241 -11.47 4.56 9.58
N ALA A 242 -12.33 4.68 10.57
CA ALA A 242 -13.18 5.86 10.75
C ALA A 242 -12.35 7.12 10.98
N SER A 243 -11.35 7.06 11.87
CA SER A 243 -10.42 8.17 12.14
C SER A 243 -9.63 8.59 10.89
N ILE A 244 -9.19 7.65 10.06
CA ILE A 244 -8.50 7.97 8.79
C ILE A 244 -9.49 8.63 7.82
N ASN A 245 -10.71 8.11 7.72
CA ASN A 245 -11.72 8.63 6.81
C ASN A 245 -12.13 10.09 7.10
N GLU A 246 -12.08 10.49 8.37
CA GLU A 246 -12.30 11.88 8.77
C GLU A 246 -11.14 12.82 8.39
N LYS A 247 -9.92 12.29 8.34
CA LYS A 247 -8.69 13.07 8.12
C LYS A 247 -8.30 13.15 6.66
N PHE A 248 -8.54 12.09 5.88
CA PHE A 248 -8.05 11.97 4.52
C PHE A 248 -9.08 12.48 3.51
N VAL A 249 -8.56 13.12 2.46
CA VAL A 249 -9.36 13.44 1.27
C VAL A 249 -9.72 12.14 0.56
N ASP A 250 -10.99 11.99 0.18
CA ASP A 250 -11.44 10.94 -0.71
C ASP A 250 -10.88 11.17 -2.12
N ILE A 251 -9.77 10.49 -2.42
CA ILE A 251 -9.08 10.63 -3.71
C ILE A 251 -9.95 10.13 -4.85
N HIS A 252 -10.73 9.07 -4.64
CA HIS A 252 -11.60 8.52 -5.68
C HIS A 252 -12.66 9.56 -6.09
N ALA A 253 -13.38 10.13 -5.14
CA ALA A 253 -14.36 11.17 -5.40
C ALA A 253 -13.72 12.42 -6.04
N TYR A 254 -12.53 12.82 -5.56
CA TYR A 254 -11.79 13.94 -6.13
C TYR A 254 -11.45 13.72 -7.61
N MET A 255 -10.90 12.53 -7.93
CA MET A 255 -10.51 12.19 -9.31
C MET A 255 -11.73 12.02 -10.22
N TYR A 256 -12.81 11.43 -9.72
CA TYR A 256 -14.08 11.33 -10.46
C TYR A 256 -14.60 12.72 -10.86
N ASN A 257 -14.65 13.66 -9.92
CA ASN A 257 -15.09 15.03 -10.19
C ASN A 257 -14.15 15.75 -11.17
N LEU A 258 -12.83 15.53 -11.06
CA LEU A 258 -11.86 16.09 -11.99
C LEU A 258 -12.10 15.61 -13.43
N VAL A 259 -12.40 14.33 -13.63
CA VAL A 259 -12.66 13.75 -14.95
C VAL A 259 -13.98 14.25 -15.52
N THR A 260 -15.04 14.30 -14.71
CA THR A 260 -16.38 14.72 -15.17
C THR A 260 -16.44 16.21 -15.54
N GLN A 261 -15.72 17.08 -14.82
CA GLN A 261 -15.61 18.50 -15.17
C GLN A 261 -14.87 18.76 -16.50
N HIS A 262 -14.09 17.82 -16.99
CA HIS A 262 -13.38 17.95 -18.27
C HIS A 262 -14.16 17.36 -19.45
N GLN A 263 -15.32 16.78 -19.20
CA GLN A 263 -16.23 16.25 -20.24
C GLN A 263 -17.30 17.27 -20.67
N GLN A 264 -17.44 18.37 -19.94
CA GLN A 264 -18.28 19.51 -20.27
C GLN A 264 -17.46 20.60 -20.99
#